data_adbee0084b9c6115c258f914e1f9034e
#
_entry.id   adbee0084b9c6115c258f914e1f9034e
#
_cell.length_a   1.000
_cell.length_b   1.000
_cell.length_c   1.000
_cell.angle_alpha   90.00
_cell.angle_beta   90.00
_cell.angle_gamma   90.00
#
_symmetry.space_group_name_H-M   'P 1'
#
loop_
_entity.id
_entity.type
_entity.pdbx_description
1 polymer ?
#
loop_
_entity_poly.entity_id
_entity_poly.type
_entity_poly.pdbx_seq_one_letter_code
_entity_poly.pdbx_strand_id
1 'polypeptide(L)'
;MTDTQPPMEWPNFADIPLEEALPMSRPKGQALSRFIWWDGEIRKAEKQSVHYYANALHYGTAVFEGIRVYPTSRGPALFRVKDHMRRLLGSARLYGMSIPYGVSELSQGAVQVTRQNGINHAYIRPLAFFGYGPIDIKPKQACAVTVFIATRELGTFLGEKALRNGARVTISSWRKFHHSSMPTMAKASGHYANSVLAAHEALDRGYDDAILLNQDGTVSSATGENVFFVREGQLCTNDETSSIVPGITRDTILRLAEEAGVRISIKAFTREEMMRAEEIFLTGTAAEVTPVREIDGVEFRTGKDTLGARLQRAYLATVTGKDARHHDWLTWV
;
A
#
# COMPACT_ATOMS: atom_id res chain seq x y z
N MET A 1 15.20 24.72 -30.48
CA MET A 1 14.43 23.51 -30.85
C MET A 1 13.41 23.34 -29.72
N THR A 2 12.16 23.66 -30.00
CA THR A 2 11.05 23.48 -29.05
C THR A 2 10.79 21.99 -28.97
N ASP A 3 11.13 21.43 -27.83
CA ASP A 3 10.88 20.03 -27.49
C ASP A 3 9.35 19.86 -27.27
N THR A 4 8.62 19.73 -28.39
CA THR A 4 7.18 19.46 -28.37
C THR A 4 7.00 17.99 -28.01
N GLN A 5 6.81 17.71 -26.74
CA GLN A 5 6.37 16.39 -26.33
C GLN A 5 5.07 16.02 -27.06
N PRO A 6 4.92 14.73 -27.43
CA PRO A 6 3.64 14.26 -27.94
C PRO A 6 2.53 14.52 -26.89
N PRO A 7 1.30 14.81 -27.32
CA PRO A 7 0.20 15.02 -26.38
C PRO A 7 0.01 13.78 -25.50
N MET A 8 -0.27 14.01 -24.22
CA MET A 8 -0.60 12.93 -23.29
C MET A 8 -1.86 12.21 -23.76
N GLU A 9 -1.72 10.92 -24.10
CA GLU A 9 -2.85 10.09 -24.48
C GLU A 9 -3.45 9.41 -23.25
N TRP A 10 -4.55 9.98 -22.77
CA TRP A 10 -5.32 9.38 -21.68
C TRP A 10 -6.38 8.44 -22.23
N PRO A 11 -6.52 7.22 -21.66
CA PRO A 11 -7.66 6.35 -21.94
C PRO A 11 -8.99 7.05 -21.58
N ASN A 12 -10.06 6.76 -22.30
CA ASN A 12 -11.38 7.40 -22.12
C ASN A 12 -11.87 7.36 -20.66
N PHE A 13 -11.50 6.33 -19.88
CA PHE A 13 -11.89 6.22 -18.48
C PHE A 13 -11.18 7.22 -17.54
N ALA A 14 -10.10 7.89 -17.97
CA ALA A 14 -9.43 8.92 -17.17
C ALA A 14 -10.31 10.16 -16.95
N ASP A 15 -11.30 10.37 -17.81
CA ASP A 15 -12.26 11.48 -17.75
C ASP A 15 -13.59 11.11 -17.06
N ILE A 16 -13.78 9.83 -16.69
CA ILE A 16 -14.98 9.38 -15.97
C ILE A 16 -15.04 10.08 -14.59
N PRO A 17 -16.20 10.56 -14.14
CA PRO A 17 -16.37 11.10 -12.79
C PRO A 17 -15.93 10.09 -11.71
N LEU A 18 -15.32 10.58 -10.64
CA LEU A 18 -14.79 9.71 -9.58
C LEU A 18 -15.88 8.82 -8.97
N GLU A 19 -17.10 9.33 -8.85
CA GLU A 19 -18.29 8.61 -8.37
C GLU A 19 -18.60 7.37 -9.21
N GLU A 20 -18.40 7.44 -10.51
CA GLU A 20 -18.63 6.33 -11.45
C GLU A 20 -17.45 5.38 -11.52
N ALA A 21 -16.24 5.86 -11.18
CA ALA A 21 -15.03 5.05 -11.13
C ALA A 21 -14.94 4.23 -9.82
N LEU A 22 -15.48 4.76 -8.71
CA LEU A 22 -15.50 4.07 -7.42
C LEU A 22 -16.40 2.82 -7.47
N PRO A 23 -16.02 1.72 -6.83
CA PRO A 23 -16.89 0.55 -6.66
C PRO A 23 -18.21 0.92 -5.97
N MET A 24 -19.32 0.42 -6.48
CA MET A 24 -20.69 0.80 -6.08
C MET A 24 -21.02 0.58 -4.61
N SER A 25 -20.31 -0.26 -3.88
CA SER A 25 -20.52 -0.44 -2.44
C SER A 25 -19.18 -0.68 -1.73
N ARG A 26 -18.79 0.26 -0.89
CA ARG A 26 -17.70 0.02 0.08
C ARG A 26 -18.32 -0.40 1.41
N PRO A 27 -17.83 -1.50 2.02
CA PRO A 27 -18.33 -1.94 3.32
C PRO A 27 -18.14 -0.84 4.37
N LYS A 28 -19.15 -0.57 5.17
CA LYS A 28 -19.09 0.39 6.29
C LYS A 28 -18.51 -0.23 7.57
N GLY A 29 -18.29 -1.54 7.58
CA GLY A 29 -17.84 -2.31 8.73
C GLY A 29 -16.47 -2.96 8.53
N GLN A 30 -16.00 -3.61 9.57
CA GLN A 30 -14.77 -4.40 9.56
C GLN A 30 -15.09 -5.84 9.94
N ALA A 31 -15.90 -6.53 9.12
CA ALA A 31 -16.18 -7.93 9.34
C ALA A 31 -14.86 -8.73 9.24
N LEU A 32 -14.58 -9.49 10.29
CA LEU A 32 -13.40 -10.35 10.34
C LEU A 32 -13.66 -11.65 9.57
N SER A 33 -12.59 -12.26 9.11
CA SER A 33 -12.63 -13.58 8.48
C SER A 33 -13.33 -14.60 9.38
N ARG A 34 -14.25 -15.38 8.82
CA ARG A 34 -14.72 -16.64 9.44
C ARG A 34 -13.72 -17.76 9.21
N PHE A 35 -13.03 -17.73 8.06
CA PHE A 35 -11.98 -18.67 7.68
C PHE A 35 -10.68 -17.93 7.42
N ILE A 36 -9.58 -18.60 7.71
CA ILE A 36 -8.20 -18.14 7.51
C ILE A 36 -7.41 -19.25 6.79
N TRP A 37 -6.55 -18.88 5.87
CA TRP A 37 -5.53 -19.81 5.40
C TRP A 37 -4.39 -19.78 6.42
N TRP A 38 -4.04 -20.92 6.98
CA TRP A 38 -3.05 -21.05 8.03
C TRP A 38 -2.14 -22.23 7.75
N ASP A 39 -0.87 -21.98 7.49
CA ASP A 39 0.15 -23.00 7.20
C ASP A 39 -0.32 -24.09 6.21
N GLY A 40 -0.79 -23.66 5.04
CA GLY A 40 -1.19 -24.55 3.93
C GLY A 40 -2.68 -24.94 3.90
N GLU A 41 -3.45 -24.66 4.95
CA GLU A 41 -4.82 -25.14 5.09
C GLU A 41 -5.83 -24.01 5.37
N ILE A 42 -7.07 -24.20 4.89
CA ILE A 42 -8.19 -23.35 5.30
C ILE A 42 -8.72 -23.85 6.66
N ARG A 43 -8.69 -22.95 7.65
CA ARG A 43 -9.16 -23.25 9.02
C ARG A 43 -10.18 -22.22 9.49
N LYS A 44 -10.99 -22.56 10.50
CA LYS A 44 -11.86 -21.59 11.19
C LYS A 44 -10.99 -20.59 11.94
N ALA A 45 -11.19 -19.30 11.69
CA ALA A 45 -10.37 -18.23 12.27
C ALA A 45 -10.47 -18.19 13.81
N GLU A 46 -11.67 -18.43 14.37
CA GLU A 46 -11.93 -18.47 15.81
C GLU A 46 -11.12 -19.52 16.60
N LYS A 47 -10.62 -20.54 15.89
CA LYS A 47 -9.81 -21.63 16.47
C LYS A 47 -8.30 -21.40 16.35
N GLN A 48 -7.89 -20.28 15.74
CA GLN A 48 -6.48 -19.96 15.56
C GLN A 48 -6.05 -18.91 16.57
N SER A 49 -4.88 -19.13 17.18
CA SER A 49 -4.29 -18.21 18.15
C SER A 49 -2.77 -18.18 17.99
N VAL A 50 -2.17 -17.10 18.45
CA VAL A 50 -0.73 -16.97 18.54
C VAL A 50 -0.32 -17.16 20.00
N HIS A 51 0.66 -18.03 20.22
CA HIS A 51 1.16 -18.29 21.56
C HIS A 51 1.86 -17.03 22.11
N TYR A 52 1.71 -16.72 23.40
CA TYR A 52 2.32 -15.55 24.03
C TYR A 52 3.86 -15.56 24.00
N TYR A 53 4.52 -16.70 23.82
CA TYR A 53 5.94 -16.83 23.54
C TYR A 53 6.29 -16.83 22.06
N ALA A 54 5.40 -16.38 21.17
CA ALA A 54 5.79 -16.14 19.78
C ALA A 54 6.83 -15.02 19.73
N ASN A 55 7.97 -15.29 19.10
CA ASN A 55 9.10 -14.34 19.02
C ASN A 55 8.67 -13.01 18.42
N ALA A 56 7.74 -13.05 17.47
CA ALA A 56 7.21 -11.85 16.84
C ALA A 56 6.52 -10.89 17.80
N LEU A 57 5.89 -11.37 18.88
CA LEU A 57 5.25 -10.52 19.88
C LEU A 57 6.28 -9.77 20.75
N HIS A 58 7.44 -10.38 20.98
CA HIS A 58 8.50 -9.80 21.81
C HIS A 58 9.43 -8.87 21.04
N TYR A 59 9.70 -9.18 19.76
CA TYR A 59 10.75 -8.52 18.98
C TYR A 59 10.29 -7.95 17.63
N GLY A 60 9.00 -7.98 17.33
CA GLY A 60 8.45 -7.45 16.08
C GLY A 60 8.87 -8.22 14.83
N THR A 61 9.32 -9.48 14.97
CA THR A 61 9.89 -10.32 13.90
C THR A 61 8.80 -10.97 13.05
N ALA A 62 8.05 -10.14 12.35
CA ALA A 62 7.06 -10.55 11.37
C ALA A 62 7.16 -9.69 10.11
N VAL A 63 6.76 -10.25 8.97
CA VAL A 63 6.60 -9.55 7.68
C VAL A 63 5.19 -9.75 7.18
N PHE A 64 4.66 -8.74 6.48
CA PHE A 64 3.27 -8.82 6.05
C PHE A 64 3.02 -8.14 4.72
N GLU A 65 1.88 -8.45 4.14
CA GLU A 65 1.36 -7.80 2.95
C GLU A 65 -0.06 -7.27 3.15
N GLY A 66 -0.47 -6.44 2.23
CA GLY A 66 -1.83 -5.98 2.11
C GLY A 66 -2.26 -6.02 0.66
N ILE A 67 -3.34 -6.74 0.35
CA ILE A 67 -3.85 -6.93 -0.99
C ILE A 67 -5.32 -6.56 -0.99
N ARG A 68 -5.78 -5.79 -1.97
CA ARG A 68 -7.22 -5.53 -2.12
C ARG A 68 -7.87 -6.54 -3.06
N VAL A 69 -9.09 -6.88 -2.72
CA VAL A 69 -10.06 -7.52 -3.60
C VAL A 69 -11.03 -6.46 -4.08
N TYR A 70 -11.21 -6.36 -5.38
CA TYR A 70 -12.14 -5.43 -6.00
C TYR A 70 -13.28 -6.16 -6.68
N PRO A 71 -14.52 -5.64 -6.59
CA PRO A 71 -15.61 -6.12 -7.42
C PRO A 71 -15.34 -5.75 -8.88
N THR A 72 -15.52 -6.70 -9.78
CA THR A 72 -15.43 -6.50 -11.23
C THR A 72 -16.68 -7.07 -11.92
N SER A 73 -16.87 -6.77 -13.20
CA SER A 73 -17.97 -7.36 -14.00
C SER A 73 -17.89 -8.89 -14.11
N ARG A 74 -16.69 -9.48 -13.86
CA ARG A 74 -16.44 -10.93 -13.93
C ARG A 74 -16.41 -11.60 -12.55
N GLY A 75 -16.79 -10.89 -11.50
CA GLY A 75 -16.66 -11.31 -10.10
C GLY A 75 -15.50 -10.63 -9.37
N PRO A 76 -15.28 -10.97 -8.09
CA PRO A 76 -14.22 -10.37 -7.30
C PRO A 76 -12.84 -10.76 -7.84
N ALA A 77 -11.90 -9.81 -7.82
CA ALA A 77 -10.53 -10.04 -8.26
C ALA A 77 -9.52 -9.46 -7.27
N LEU A 78 -8.43 -10.22 -7.03
CA LEU A 78 -7.27 -9.77 -6.28
C LEU A 78 -6.36 -8.97 -7.21
N PHE A 79 -5.99 -7.76 -6.80
CA PHE A 79 -5.10 -6.92 -7.58
C PHE A 79 -3.64 -7.24 -7.29
N ARG A 80 -2.88 -7.61 -8.34
CA ARG A 80 -1.42 -7.87 -8.35
C ARG A 80 -0.96 -8.84 -7.24
N VAL A 81 -1.76 -9.86 -6.94
CA VAL A 81 -1.50 -10.80 -5.84
C VAL A 81 -0.11 -11.43 -5.92
N LYS A 82 0.36 -11.79 -7.13
CA LYS A 82 1.68 -12.42 -7.32
C LYS A 82 2.83 -11.49 -6.93
N ASP A 83 2.71 -10.18 -7.22
CA ASP A 83 3.72 -9.19 -6.87
C ASP A 83 3.78 -8.96 -5.36
N HIS A 84 2.63 -8.94 -4.70
CA HIS A 84 2.55 -8.90 -3.25
C HIS A 84 3.20 -10.14 -2.61
N MET A 85 2.95 -11.34 -3.12
CA MET A 85 3.58 -12.54 -2.57
C MET A 85 5.09 -12.60 -2.83
N ARG A 86 5.57 -12.11 -3.98
CA ARG A 86 7.02 -11.94 -4.22
C ARG A 86 7.64 -10.99 -3.21
N ARG A 87 6.98 -9.87 -2.90
CA ARG A 87 7.47 -8.88 -1.92
C ARG A 87 7.42 -9.43 -0.49
N LEU A 88 6.40 -10.21 -0.12
CA LEU A 88 6.35 -10.94 1.15
C LEU A 88 7.58 -11.85 1.33
N LEU A 89 7.86 -12.68 0.33
CA LEU A 89 9.02 -13.58 0.34
C LEU A 89 10.35 -12.81 0.34
N GLY A 90 10.44 -11.68 -0.38
CA GLY A 90 11.58 -10.78 -0.35
C GLY A 90 11.80 -10.18 1.04
N SER A 91 10.75 -9.69 1.69
CA SER A 91 10.79 -9.16 3.05
C SER A 91 11.21 -10.23 4.06
N ALA A 92 10.67 -11.44 3.95
CA ALA A 92 11.02 -12.58 4.79
C ALA A 92 12.50 -12.94 4.68
N ARG A 93 13.04 -12.95 3.46
CA ARG A 93 14.46 -13.25 3.21
C ARG A 93 15.38 -12.25 3.92
N LEU A 94 15.05 -10.95 3.93
CA LEU A 94 15.82 -9.93 4.63
C LEU A 94 15.88 -10.15 6.15
N TYR A 95 14.88 -10.81 6.71
CA TYR A 95 14.82 -11.21 8.13
C TYR A 95 15.34 -12.63 8.38
N GLY A 96 15.90 -13.31 7.36
CA GLY A 96 16.35 -14.70 7.47
C GLY A 96 15.22 -15.69 7.74
N MET A 97 14.00 -15.32 7.43
CA MET A 97 12.79 -16.11 7.62
C MET A 97 12.54 -17.00 6.40
N SER A 98 12.53 -18.32 6.59
CA SER A 98 12.26 -19.29 5.54
C SER A 98 10.78 -19.62 5.51
N ILE A 99 10.06 -19.08 4.52
CA ILE A 99 8.65 -19.42 4.27
C ILE A 99 8.62 -20.67 3.41
N PRO A 100 7.93 -21.76 3.83
CA PRO A 100 7.94 -23.05 3.09
C PRO A 100 6.98 -23.07 1.89
N TYR A 101 6.46 -21.92 1.46
CA TYR A 101 5.48 -21.79 0.37
C TYR A 101 6.01 -20.87 -0.71
N GLY A 102 5.75 -21.23 -1.96
CA GLY A 102 6.08 -20.41 -3.12
C GLY A 102 5.02 -19.35 -3.44
N VAL A 103 5.34 -18.46 -4.40
CA VAL A 103 4.41 -17.39 -4.86
C VAL A 103 3.08 -17.98 -5.32
N SER A 104 3.09 -19.11 -6.04
CA SER A 104 1.86 -19.74 -6.56
C SER A 104 0.97 -20.22 -5.43
N GLU A 105 1.53 -20.95 -4.46
CA GLU A 105 0.79 -21.53 -3.33
C GLU A 105 0.18 -20.42 -2.45
N LEU A 106 0.96 -19.39 -2.12
CA LEU A 106 0.48 -18.24 -1.34
C LEU A 106 -0.62 -17.48 -2.09
N SER A 107 -0.48 -17.31 -3.42
CA SER A 107 -1.50 -16.67 -4.24
C SER A 107 -2.79 -17.47 -4.29
N GLN A 108 -2.68 -18.80 -4.43
CA GLN A 108 -3.83 -19.71 -4.37
C GLN A 108 -4.50 -19.69 -2.99
N GLY A 109 -3.72 -19.67 -1.90
CA GLY A 109 -4.22 -19.52 -0.54
C GLY A 109 -5.03 -18.23 -0.35
N ALA A 110 -4.56 -17.11 -0.93
CA ALA A 110 -5.30 -15.86 -0.91
C ALA A 110 -6.63 -15.93 -1.68
N VAL A 111 -6.65 -16.57 -2.85
CA VAL A 111 -7.88 -16.81 -3.62
C VAL A 111 -8.85 -17.72 -2.86
N GLN A 112 -8.35 -18.83 -2.32
CA GLN A 112 -9.16 -19.82 -1.58
C GLN A 112 -9.84 -19.19 -0.36
N VAL A 113 -9.08 -18.45 0.47
CA VAL A 113 -9.64 -17.83 1.68
C VAL A 113 -10.64 -16.73 1.34
N THR A 114 -10.42 -15.99 0.24
CA THR A 114 -11.37 -14.98 -0.25
C THR A 114 -12.68 -15.63 -0.66
N ARG A 115 -12.61 -16.69 -1.47
CA ARG A 115 -13.77 -17.48 -1.92
C ARG A 115 -14.53 -18.09 -0.73
N GLN A 116 -13.83 -18.69 0.22
CA GLN A 116 -14.42 -19.36 1.38
C GLN A 116 -15.14 -18.36 2.31
N ASN A 117 -14.68 -17.11 2.40
CA ASN A 117 -15.35 -16.07 3.16
C ASN A 117 -16.48 -15.37 2.39
N GLY A 118 -16.60 -15.57 1.07
CA GLY A 118 -17.65 -14.98 0.23
C GLY A 118 -17.59 -13.45 0.14
N ILE A 119 -16.38 -12.87 0.20
CA ILE A 119 -16.20 -11.42 0.27
C ILE A 119 -15.86 -10.88 -1.12
N ASN A 120 -16.66 -9.92 -1.60
CA ASN A 120 -16.47 -9.31 -2.92
C ASN A 120 -15.61 -8.04 -2.89
N HIS A 121 -15.50 -7.40 -1.73
CA HIS A 121 -14.66 -6.22 -1.53
C HIS A 121 -13.92 -6.37 -0.19
N ALA A 122 -12.65 -6.71 -0.24
CA ALA A 122 -11.88 -7.07 0.93
C ALA A 122 -10.46 -6.50 0.91
N TYR A 123 -9.87 -6.51 2.10
CA TYR A 123 -8.44 -6.38 2.30
C TYR A 123 -7.91 -7.72 2.82
N ILE A 124 -6.92 -8.25 2.13
CA ILE A 124 -6.26 -9.49 2.50
C ILE A 124 -4.95 -9.16 3.20
N ARG A 125 -4.70 -9.81 4.33
CA ARG A 125 -3.49 -9.68 5.15
C ARG A 125 -2.73 -10.99 5.17
N PRO A 126 -1.83 -11.25 4.21
CA PRO A 126 -0.78 -12.26 4.38
C PRO A 126 0.21 -11.79 5.44
N LEU A 127 0.60 -12.70 6.33
CA LEU A 127 1.58 -12.41 7.37
C LEU A 127 2.39 -13.66 7.65
N ALA A 128 3.72 -13.52 7.76
CA ALA A 128 4.64 -14.57 8.19
C ALA A 128 5.41 -14.06 9.40
N PHE A 129 5.60 -14.92 10.40
CA PHE A 129 6.25 -14.53 11.64
C PHE A 129 7.01 -15.70 12.27
N PHE A 130 8.05 -15.36 13.06
CA PHE A 130 8.66 -16.33 13.93
C PHE A 130 7.73 -16.63 15.10
N GLY A 131 7.24 -17.88 15.15
CA GLY A 131 6.24 -18.36 16.07
C GLY A 131 6.80 -18.70 17.46
N TYR A 132 6.20 -19.75 18.07
CA TYR A 132 6.58 -20.23 19.39
C TYR A 132 8.04 -20.70 19.44
N GLY A 133 8.71 -20.36 20.52
CA GLY A 133 10.09 -20.73 20.81
C GLY A 133 10.62 -20.05 22.07
N PRO A 134 11.91 -20.19 22.39
CA PRO A 134 12.53 -19.48 23.49
C PRO A 134 12.51 -17.97 23.25
N ILE A 135 12.50 -17.19 24.34
CA ILE A 135 12.70 -15.73 24.27
C ILE A 135 14.19 -15.48 23.97
N ASP A 136 14.50 -15.43 22.67
CA ASP A 136 15.86 -15.24 22.15
C ASP A 136 15.84 -14.31 20.94
N ILE A 137 16.94 -13.56 20.74
CA ILE A 137 17.16 -12.70 19.57
C ILE A 137 17.65 -13.49 18.34
N LYS A 138 17.75 -14.80 18.41
CA LYS A 138 18.15 -15.70 17.31
C LYS A 138 17.02 -16.63 16.85
N PRO A 139 15.84 -16.09 16.47
CA PRO A 139 14.65 -16.91 16.20
C PRO A 139 14.85 -17.89 15.04
N LYS A 140 15.73 -17.59 14.07
CA LYS A 140 16.01 -18.45 12.91
C LYS A 140 16.43 -19.86 13.29
N GLN A 141 17.05 -20.05 14.44
CA GLN A 141 17.55 -21.36 14.89
C GLN A 141 16.55 -22.09 15.79
N ALA A 142 15.59 -21.39 16.39
CA ALA A 142 14.80 -21.89 17.50
C ALA A 142 13.28 -21.79 17.31
N CYS A 143 12.81 -20.97 16.36
CA CYS A 143 11.39 -20.73 16.16
C CYS A 143 10.94 -21.19 14.77
N ALA A 144 9.83 -21.91 14.71
CA ALA A 144 9.18 -22.19 13.43
C ALA A 144 8.59 -20.92 12.83
N VAL A 145 8.62 -20.83 11.50
CA VAL A 145 7.91 -19.78 10.77
C VAL A 145 6.46 -20.21 10.58
N THR A 146 5.54 -19.39 11.03
CA THR A 146 4.11 -19.55 10.79
C THR A 146 3.64 -18.55 9.75
N VAL A 147 2.79 -18.98 8.83
CA VAL A 147 2.23 -18.12 7.78
C VAL A 147 0.71 -18.18 7.82
N PHE A 148 0.07 -17.03 7.82
CA PHE A 148 -1.39 -16.98 7.64
C PHE A 148 -1.81 -15.94 6.61
N ILE A 149 -2.98 -16.13 6.04
CA ILE A 149 -3.64 -15.20 5.14
C ILE A 149 -5.07 -15.00 5.66
N ALA A 150 -5.34 -13.81 6.20
CA ALA A 150 -6.65 -13.42 6.69
C ALA A 150 -7.31 -12.43 5.73
N THR A 151 -8.64 -12.39 5.74
CA THR A 151 -9.43 -11.39 5.00
C THR A 151 -10.22 -10.53 5.97
N ARG A 152 -10.46 -9.27 5.62
CA ARG A 152 -11.38 -8.38 6.33
C ARG A 152 -12.05 -7.46 5.33
N GLU A 153 -13.27 -7.09 5.60
CA GLU A 153 -13.85 -5.98 4.89
C GLU A 153 -13.11 -4.69 5.25
N LEU A 154 -12.75 -3.91 4.24
CA LEU A 154 -12.08 -2.63 4.43
C LEU A 154 -12.71 -1.60 3.48
N GLY A 155 -13.30 -0.57 4.06
CA GLY A 155 -13.72 0.60 3.34
C GLY A 155 -12.54 1.48 2.89
N THR A 156 -12.73 2.79 2.89
CA THR A 156 -11.69 3.77 2.57
C THR A 156 -10.78 3.97 3.78
N PHE A 157 -9.46 3.81 3.62
CA PHE A 157 -8.48 3.84 4.72
C PHE A 157 -8.42 5.21 5.41
N LEU A 158 -8.22 6.28 4.62
CA LEU A 158 -8.21 7.65 5.12
C LEU A 158 -9.60 8.31 5.15
N GLY A 159 -10.66 7.53 4.91
CA GLY A 159 -12.04 7.99 4.85
C GLY A 159 -12.47 8.49 3.46
N GLU A 160 -13.77 8.41 3.18
CA GLU A 160 -14.37 8.81 1.89
C GLU A 160 -14.10 10.29 1.56
N LYS A 161 -14.12 11.14 2.59
CA LYS A 161 -13.85 12.58 2.43
C LYS A 161 -12.43 12.85 1.95
N ALA A 162 -11.43 12.17 2.52
CA ALA A 162 -10.05 12.31 2.11
C ALA A 162 -9.83 11.79 0.68
N LEU A 163 -10.43 10.65 0.32
CA LEU A 163 -10.33 10.08 -1.03
C LEU A 163 -10.90 11.01 -2.11
N ARG A 164 -12.01 11.71 -1.82
CA ARG A 164 -12.70 12.60 -2.77
C ARG A 164 -12.15 14.01 -2.80
N ASN A 165 -11.91 14.59 -1.62
CA ASN A 165 -11.60 16.00 -1.44
C ASN A 165 -10.13 16.26 -1.09
N GLY A 166 -9.35 15.22 -0.90
CA GLY A 166 -7.96 15.29 -0.45
C GLY A 166 -7.81 15.23 1.07
N ALA A 167 -6.76 14.56 1.53
CA ALA A 167 -6.37 14.43 2.91
C ALA A 167 -5.68 15.71 3.41
N ARG A 168 -5.78 15.95 4.72
CA ARG A 168 -4.93 16.91 5.44
C ARG A 168 -3.80 16.13 6.10
N VAL A 169 -2.56 16.45 5.79
CA VAL A 169 -1.41 15.76 6.35
C VAL A 169 -0.46 16.73 7.05
N THR A 170 0.38 16.20 7.91
CA THR A 170 1.41 16.99 8.59
C THR A 170 2.79 16.41 8.34
N ILE A 171 3.85 17.22 8.44
CA ILE A 171 5.22 16.70 8.51
C ILE A 171 5.47 16.26 9.95
N SER A 172 5.74 14.95 10.14
CA SER A 172 5.99 14.39 11.47
C SER A 172 7.30 14.90 12.07
N SER A 173 7.34 15.05 13.38
CA SER A 173 8.57 15.26 14.15
C SER A 173 9.44 14.00 14.18
N TRP A 174 8.82 12.81 14.05
CA TRP A 174 9.52 11.53 13.97
C TRP A 174 10.21 11.38 12.62
N ARG A 175 11.48 10.92 12.65
CA ARG A 175 12.25 10.62 11.44
C ARG A 175 12.08 9.16 11.06
N LYS A 176 12.13 8.89 9.75
CA LYS A 176 12.23 7.53 9.24
C LYS A 176 13.56 6.91 9.67
N PHE A 177 13.53 5.65 10.11
CA PHE A 177 14.78 4.93 10.36
C PHE A 177 15.56 4.76 9.04
N HIS A 178 16.88 4.88 9.13
CA HIS A 178 17.76 4.80 7.98
C HIS A 178 17.97 3.34 7.53
N HIS A 179 18.21 3.11 6.24
CA HIS A 179 18.45 1.77 5.68
C HIS A 179 19.71 1.08 6.26
N SER A 180 20.65 1.83 6.83
CA SER A 180 21.78 1.24 7.56
C SER A 180 21.41 0.70 8.94
N SER A 181 20.27 1.08 9.49
CA SER A 181 19.77 0.62 10.80
C SER A 181 18.84 -0.57 10.68
N MET A 182 17.99 -0.58 9.64
CA MET A 182 16.99 -1.62 9.39
C MET A 182 16.74 -1.75 7.89
N PRO A 183 16.35 -2.93 7.38
CA PRO A 183 16.08 -3.14 5.95
C PRO A 183 14.78 -2.44 5.52
N THR A 184 14.86 -1.15 5.18
CA THR A 184 13.70 -0.28 4.89
C THR A 184 12.78 -0.79 3.78
N MET A 185 13.32 -1.56 2.83
CA MET A 185 12.55 -2.17 1.75
C MET A 185 11.69 -3.36 2.21
N ALA A 186 11.98 -3.93 3.40
CA ALA A 186 11.15 -4.99 3.96
C ALA A 186 9.86 -4.42 4.56
N LYS A 187 8.72 -5.02 4.20
CA LYS A 187 7.44 -4.71 4.84
C LYS A 187 7.31 -5.52 6.14
N ALA A 188 8.04 -5.08 7.18
CA ALA A 188 8.15 -5.79 8.46
C ALA A 188 7.35 -5.11 9.57
N SER A 189 6.68 -5.89 10.42
CA SER A 189 5.79 -5.39 11.48
C SER A 189 6.51 -4.46 12.47
N GLY A 190 7.73 -4.78 12.86
CA GLY A 190 8.53 -3.95 13.78
C GLY A 190 8.80 -2.54 13.23
N HIS A 191 8.87 -2.36 11.92
CA HIS A 191 9.04 -1.06 11.27
C HIS A 191 7.86 -0.12 11.47
N TYR A 192 6.66 -0.69 11.60
CA TYR A 192 5.42 0.09 11.73
C TYR A 192 5.24 0.75 13.09
N ALA A 193 6.06 0.42 14.09
CA ALA A 193 6.11 1.20 15.34
C ALA A 193 6.45 2.67 15.07
N ASN A 194 7.40 2.93 14.15
CA ASN A 194 7.73 4.28 13.71
C ASN A 194 6.54 4.98 13.01
N SER A 195 5.81 4.27 12.16
CA SER A 195 4.60 4.79 11.49
C SER A 195 3.47 5.05 12.48
N VAL A 196 3.29 4.21 13.50
CA VAL A 196 2.27 4.38 14.56
C VAL A 196 2.54 5.66 15.35
N LEU A 197 3.79 5.94 15.72
CA LEU A 197 4.15 7.18 16.42
C LEU A 197 3.83 8.42 15.60
N ALA A 198 4.15 8.42 14.29
CA ALA A 198 3.84 9.52 13.39
C ALA A 198 2.32 9.67 13.16
N ALA A 199 1.57 8.57 13.06
CA ALA A 199 0.12 8.59 12.91
C ALA A 199 -0.58 9.14 14.17
N HIS A 200 -0.11 8.78 15.37
CA HIS A 200 -0.62 9.35 16.62
C HIS A 200 -0.36 10.86 16.69
N GLU A 201 0.87 11.31 16.35
CA GLU A 201 1.18 12.75 16.27
C GLU A 201 0.25 13.48 15.31
N ALA A 202 -0.02 12.92 14.12
CA ALA A 202 -0.95 13.51 13.16
C ALA A 202 -2.36 13.62 13.74
N LEU A 203 -2.86 12.54 14.35
CA LEU A 203 -4.18 12.49 14.97
C LEU A 203 -4.32 13.54 16.09
N ASP A 204 -3.34 13.65 16.99
CA ASP A 204 -3.33 14.60 18.09
C ASP A 204 -3.32 16.06 17.59
N ARG A 205 -2.74 16.29 16.41
CA ARG A 205 -2.71 17.60 15.73
C ARG A 205 -3.92 17.86 14.82
N GLY A 206 -4.87 16.91 14.72
CA GLY A 206 -6.09 17.02 13.92
C GLY A 206 -5.88 16.84 12.41
N TYR A 207 -4.85 16.08 12.00
CA TYR A 207 -4.56 15.69 10.61
C TYR A 207 -4.98 14.26 10.34
N ASP A 208 -5.18 13.93 9.05
CA ASP A 208 -5.60 12.60 8.61
C ASP A 208 -4.42 11.62 8.57
N ASP A 209 -3.19 12.10 8.30
CA ASP A 209 -1.96 11.31 8.24
C ASP A 209 -0.71 12.19 8.39
N ALA A 210 0.48 11.58 8.42
CA ALA A 210 1.76 12.25 8.49
C ALA A 210 2.73 11.80 7.40
N ILE A 211 3.58 12.73 6.94
CA ILE A 211 4.74 12.47 6.10
C ILE A 211 5.99 12.45 6.99
N LEU A 212 6.80 11.40 6.89
CA LEU A 212 8.06 11.27 7.59
C LEU A 212 9.22 11.73 6.67
N LEU A 213 10.17 12.41 7.27
CA LEU A 213 11.43 12.76 6.61
C LEU A 213 12.53 11.77 7.01
N ASN A 214 13.51 11.58 6.14
CA ASN A 214 14.74 10.88 6.42
C ASN A 214 15.63 11.68 7.39
N GLN A 215 16.72 11.08 7.87
CA GLN A 215 17.66 11.74 8.79
C GLN A 215 18.32 12.98 8.17
N ASP A 216 18.53 12.98 6.85
CA ASP A 216 19.12 14.08 6.08
C ASP A 216 18.11 15.19 5.69
N GLY A 217 16.85 15.03 6.10
CA GLY A 217 15.77 15.98 5.79
C GLY A 217 15.06 15.77 4.47
N THR A 218 15.46 14.80 3.66
CA THR A 218 14.71 14.42 2.45
C THR A 218 13.40 13.72 2.82
N VAL A 219 12.42 13.72 1.91
CA VAL A 219 11.14 13.08 2.13
C VAL A 219 11.27 11.56 1.99
N SER A 220 10.74 10.82 2.96
CA SER A 220 10.61 9.36 2.88
C SER A 220 9.22 8.96 2.39
N SER A 221 8.28 8.75 3.26
CA SER A 221 6.95 8.21 2.98
C SER A 221 5.91 8.80 3.93
N ALA A 222 4.63 8.64 3.64
CA ALA A 222 3.61 8.79 4.69
C ALA A 222 3.64 7.57 5.62
N THR A 223 2.71 7.49 6.57
CA THR A 223 2.75 6.43 7.60
C THR A 223 2.60 5.02 7.01
N GLY A 224 1.86 4.86 5.91
CA GLY A 224 1.65 3.60 5.18
C GLY A 224 1.71 3.72 3.65
N GLU A 225 2.01 4.91 3.09
CA GLU A 225 1.89 5.28 1.69
C GLU A 225 3.19 5.84 1.12
N ASN A 226 3.37 5.71 -0.20
CA ASN A 226 4.38 6.46 -0.95
C ASN A 226 3.84 7.85 -1.31
N VAL A 227 4.75 8.80 -1.46
CA VAL A 227 4.43 10.21 -1.78
C VAL A 227 4.72 10.48 -3.24
N PHE A 228 3.78 11.13 -3.91
CA PHE A 228 3.93 11.71 -5.23
C PHE A 228 3.60 13.20 -5.19
N PHE A 229 4.23 13.95 -6.06
CA PHE A 229 3.87 15.34 -6.31
C PHE A 229 4.00 15.70 -7.79
N VAL A 230 3.32 16.76 -8.20
CA VAL A 230 3.38 17.29 -9.57
C VAL A 230 3.99 18.67 -9.52
N ARG A 231 4.98 18.91 -10.37
CA ARG A 231 5.60 20.21 -10.56
C ARG A 231 5.90 20.43 -12.05
N GLU A 232 5.45 21.55 -12.59
CA GLU A 232 5.65 21.93 -13.99
C GLU A 232 5.21 20.81 -14.98
N GLY A 233 4.07 20.16 -14.64
CA GLY A 233 3.51 19.05 -15.39
C GLY A 233 4.33 17.75 -15.35
N GLN A 234 5.35 17.65 -14.49
CA GLN A 234 6.13 16.45 -14.26
C GLN A 234 5.66 15.72 -13.00
N LEU A 235 5.46 14.41 -13.09
CA LEU A 235 5.19 13.54 -11.97
C LEU A 235 6.49 13.19 -11.24
N CYS A 236 6.58 13.49 -9.97
CA CYS A 236 7.76 13.27 -9.15
C CYS A 236 7.46 12.30 -8.00
N THR A 237 8.41 11.41 -7.71
CA THR A 237 8.41 10.57 -6.50
C THR A 237 9.84 10.22 -6.12
N ASN A 238 10.05 9.83 -4.87
CA ASN A 238 11.38 9.46 -4.42
C ASN A 238 11.79 8.05 -4.88
N ASP A 239 13.09 7.84 -4.92
CA ASP A 239 13.70 6.55 -5.24
C ASP A 239 13.76 5.63 -3.99
N GLU A 240 14.21 4.41 -4.20
CA GLU A 240 14.28 3.38 -3.15
C GLU A 240 15.33 3.68 -2.07
N THR A 241 16.32 4.56 -2.35
CA THR A 241 17.33 4.99 -1.36
C THR A 241 16.76 5.90 -0.30
N SER A 242 15.58 6.46 -0.54
CA SER A 242 14.84 7.34 0.38
C SER A 242 14.14 6.61 1.54
N SER A 243 14.62 5.43 1.91
CA SER A 243 14.10 4.61 3.03
C SER A 243 12.61 4.27 2.91
N ILE A 244 12.15 3.99 1.70
CA ILE A 244 10.77 3.61 1.41
C ILE A 244 10.58 2.09 1.27
N VAL A 245 9.36 1.62 1.46
CA VAL A 245 8.91 0.34 0.92
C VAL A 245 8.47 0.58 -0.53
N PRO A 246 9.05 -0.11 -1.54
CA PRO A 246 8.63 0.04 -2.93
C PRO A 246 7.18 -0.40 -3.10
N GLY A 247 6.25 0.57 -3.23
CA GLY A 247 4.82 0.31 -3.26
C GLY A 247 4.36 -0.34 -4.57
N ILE A 248 3.49 -1.35 -4.49
CA ILE A 248 2.89 -1.95 -5.70
C ILE A 248 1.90 -0.96 -6.33
N THR A 249 1.18 -0.18 -5.52
CA THR A 249 0.37 0.93 -6.02
C THR A 249 1.25 2.01 -6.64
N ARG A 250 2.40 2.34 -6.02
CA ARG A 250 3.38 3.27 -6.59
C ARG A 250 3.84 2.81 -7.97
N ASP A 251 4.26 1.54 -8.12
CA ASP A 251 4.67 0.96 -9.41
C ASP A 251 3.52 1.00 -10.44
N THR A 252 2.29 0.73 -10.00
CA THR A 252 1.11 0.83 -10.87
C THR A 252 0.93 2.26 -11.39
N ILE A 253 1.02 3.27 -10.53
CA ILE A 253 0.88 4.68 -10.93
C ILE A 253 1.99 5.12 -11.87
N LEU A 254 3.23 4.67 -11.64
CA LEU A 254 4.34 4.96 -12.55
C LEU A 254 4.10 4.39 -13.96
N ARG A 255 3.63 3.14 -14.06
CA ARG A 255 3.29 2.51 -15.34
C ARG A 255 2.14 3.20 -16.05
N LEU A 256 1.06 3.51 -15.35
CA LEU A 256 -0.08 4.24 -15.91
C LEU A 256 0.31 5.65 -16.39
N ALA A 257 1.19 6.34 -15.66
CA ALA A 257 1.71 7.63 -16.03
C ALA A 257 2.62 7.56 -17.28
N GLU A 258 3.49 6.54 -17.35
CA GLU A 258 4.35 6.29 -18.51
C GLU A 258 3.53 6.00 -19.77
N GLU A 259 2.50 5.13 -19.66
CA GLU A 259 1.58 4.81 -20.75
C GLU A 259 0.79 6.04 -21.26
N ALA A 260 0.50 6.99 -20.36
CA ALA A 260 -0.15 8.25 -20.68
C ALA A 260 0.83 9.32 -21.21
N GLY A 261 2.11 9.02 -21.39
CA GLY A 261 3.13 9.95 -21.86
C GLY A 261 3.50 11.05 -20.85
N VAL A 262 3.21 10.84 -19.55
CA VAL A 262 3.58 11.79 -18.48
C VAL A 262 5.08 11.75 -18.24
N ARG A 263 5.73 12.92 -18.18
CA ARG A 263 7.14 12.99 -17.75
C ARG A 263 7.27 12.56 -16.29
N ILE A 264 8.19 11.66 -16.01
CA ILE A 264 8.41 11.12 -14.67
C ILE A 264 9.81 11.47 -14.17
N SER A 265 9.92 11.84 -12.90
CA SER A 265 11.18 12.02 -12.18
C SER A 265 11.18 11.16 -10.92
N ILE A 266 12.15 10.25 -10.83
CA ILE A 266 12.35 9.37 -9.66
C ILE A 266 13.70 9.69 -9.06
N LYS A 267 13.71 10.43 -7.94
CA LYS A 267 14.93 10.83 -7.21
C LYS A 267 14.58 11.23 -5.78
N ALA A 268 15.55 11.22 -4.89
CA ALA A 268 15.39 11.85 -3.58
C ALA A 268 15.02 13.34 -3.75
N PHE A 269 14.17 13.85 -2.87
CA PHE A 269 13.75 15.26 -2.88
C PHE A 269 13.57 15.78 -1.45
N THR A 270 13.73 17.07 -1.29
CA THR A 270 13.59 17.75 0.00
C THR A 270 12.13 18.09 0.31
N ARG A 271 11.86 18.37 1.60
CA ARG A 271 10.58 18.97 2.01
C ARG A 271 10.27 20.24 1.19
N GLU A 272 11.27 21.10 0.99
CA GLU A 272 11.11 22.34 0.25
C GLU A 272 10.69 22.10 -1.20
N GLU A 273 11.32 21.14 -1.91
CA GLU A 273 10.94 20.77 -3.27
C GLU A 273 9.48 20.30 -3.33
N MET A 274 9.06 19.46 -2.39
CA MET A 274 7.68 18.98 -2.30
C MET A 274 6.69 20.11 -2.01
N MET A 275 7.01 21.02 -1.08
CA MET A 275 6.12 22.14 -0.72
C MET A 275 5.93 23.18 -1.82
N ARG A 276 6.76 23.14 -2.88
CA ARG A 276 6.61 23.96 -4.11
C ARG A 276 5.79 23.28 -5.19
N ALA A 277 5.23 22.10 -4.92
CA ALA A 277 4.41 21.35 -5.86
C ALA A 277 3.06 22.02 -6.11
N GLU A 278 2.47 21.75 -7.27
CA GLU A 278 1.10 22.14 -7.60
C GLU A 278 0.08 21.16 -7.01
N GLU A 279 0.44 19.88 -7.02
CA GLU A 279 -0.40 18.78 -6.57
C GLU A 279 0.45 17.79 -5.77
N ILE A 280 -0.14 17.20 -4.73
CA ILE A 280 0.46 16.10 -3.96
C ILE A 280 -0.58 15.01 -3.79
N PHE A 281 -0.17 13.76 -3.85
CA PHE A 281 -1.03 12.62 -3.53
C PHE A 281 -0.24 11.45 -2.93
N LEU A 282 -0.94 10.62 -2.17
CA LEU A 282 -0.42 9.44 -1.50
C LEU A 282 -0.86 8.18 -2.24
N THR A 283 -0.03 7.15 -2.25
CA THR A 283 -0.36 5.86 -2.87
C THR A 283 -0.06 4.68 -1.96
N GLY A 284 -1.03 3.78 -1.83
CA GLY A 284 -0.88 2.55 -1.04
C GLY A 284 -2.04 1.61 -1.28
N THR A 285 -1.88 0.34 -0.97
CA THR A 285 -2.96 -0.64 -1.18
C THR A 285 -4.22 -0.30 -0.37
N ALA A 286 -4.06 0.16 0.86
CA ALA A 286 -5.18 0.54 1.71
C ALA A 286 -5.75 1.93 1.33
N ALA A 287 -4.88 2.90 1.09
CA ALA A 287 -5.24 4.27 0.75
C ALA A 287 -5.56 4.47 -0.74
N GLU A 288 -5.21 3.49 -1.59
CA GLU A 288 -5.34 3.58 -3.05
C GLU A 288 -4.54 4.77 -3.62
N VAL A 289 -5.19 5.72 -4.24
CA VAL A 289 -4.61 6.99 -4.68
C VAL A 289 -5.39 8.10 -3.99
N THR A 290 -4.82 8.73 -2.99
CA THR A 290 -5.49 9.75 -2.18
C THR A 290 -4.83 11.12 -2.40
N PRO A 291 -5.54 12.11 -2.95
CA PRO A 291 -5.02 13.47 -3.05
C PRO A 291 -4.70 14.05 -1.68
N VAL A 292 -3.72 14.96 -1.62
CA VAL A 292 -3.42 15.77 -0.43
C VAL A 292 -3.84 17.19 -0.72
N ARG A 293 -4.78 17.74 0.08
CA ARG A 293 -5.25 19.11 -0.09
C ARG A 293 -4.52 20.11 0.78
N GLU A 294 -3.85 19.65 1.83
CA GLU A 294 -3.18 20.51 2.79
C GLU A 294 -2.00 19.79 3.48
N ILE A 295 -0.88 20.47 3.64
CA ILE A 295 0.24 20.07 4.50
C ILE A 295 0.58 21.24 5.44
N ASP A 296 0.42 21.04 6.75
CA ASP A 296 0.77 22.03 7.79
C ASP A 296 0.18 23.45 7.49
N GLY A 297 -1.06 23.51 7.02
CA GLY A 297 -1.74 24.78 6.68
C GLY A 297 -1.46 25.31 5.26
N VAL A 298 -0.60 24.66 4.47
CA VAL A 298 -0.36 25.01 3.06
C VAL A 298 -1.26 24.19 2.16
N GLU A 299 -2.07 24.85 1.33
CA GLU A 299 -3.03 24.21 0.44
C GLU A 299 -2.40 23.81 -0.90
N PHE A 300 -2.86 22.68 -1.46
CA PHE A 300 -2.48 22.13 -2.77
C PHE A 300 -3.70 21.92 -3.65
N ARG A 301 -3.49 21.96 -4.95
CA ARG A 301 -4.55 21.71 -5.92
C ARG A 301 -5.07 20.28 -5.82
N THR A 302 -6.38 20.16 -5.73
CA THR A 302 -7.13 18.92 -5.84
C THR A 302 -8.29 19.11 -6.84
N GLY A 303 -8.95 18.05 -7.26
CA GLY A 303 -10.11 18.13 -8.15
C GLY A 303 -9.88 17.41 -9.48
N LYS A 304 -10.92 17.33 -10.28
CA LYS A 304 -11.02 16.45 -11.46
C LYS A 304 -9.99 16.71 -12.56
N ASP A 305 -9.50 17.93 -12.67
CA ASP A 305 -8.61 18.36 -13.75
C ASP A 305 -7.12 18.22 -13.41
N THR A 306 -6.82 17.72 -12.19
CA THR A 306 -5.45 17.47 -11.74
C THR A 306 -4.88 16.19 -12.33
N LEU A 307 -3.55 16.13 -12.48
CA LEU A 307 -2.86 14.91 -12.91
C LEU A 307 -3.09 13.76 -11.93
N GLY A 308 -3.00 14.05 -10.62
CA GLY A 308 -3.28 13.08 -9.57
C GLY A 308 -4.69 12.48 -9.66
N ALA A 309 -5.71 13.28 -9.95
CA ALA A 309 -7.07 12.79 -10.13
C ALA A 309 -7.26 11.96 -11.41
N ARG A 310 -6.56 12.28 -12.50
CA ARG A 310 -6.56 11.46 -13.72
C ARG A 310 -5.92 10.09 -13.46
N LEU A 311 -4.78 10.06 -12.79
CA LEU A 311 -4.11 8.83 -12.37
C LEU A 311 -4.97 8.01 -11.39
N GLN A 312 -5.68 8.66 -10.47
CA GLN A 312 -6.63 8.00 -9.56
C GLN A 312 -7.74 7.29 -10.35
N ARG A 313 -8.36 7.94 -11.33
CA ARG A 313 -9.40 7.33 -12.17
C ARG A 313 -8.86 6.18 -13.02
N ALA A 314 -7.68 6.35 -13.62
CA ALA A 314 -7.01 5.29 -14.38
C ALA A 314 -6.73 4.08 -13.48
N TYR A 315 -6.21 4.30 -12.27
CA TYR A 315 -6.00 3.25 -11.28
C TYR A 315 -7.31 2.53 -10.93
N LEU A 316 -8.39 3.26 -10.65
CA LEU A 316 -9.68 2.68 -10.31
C LEU A 316 -10.27 1.87 -11.48
N ALA A 317 -10.12 2.34 -12.72
CA ALA A 317 -10.53 1.58 -13.90
C ALA A 317 -9.74 0.26 -14.03
N THR A 318 -8.44 0.31 -13.77
CA THR A 318 -7.56 -0.87 -13.79
C THR A 318 -7.97 -1.89 -12.73
N VAL A 319 -8.09 -1.49 -11.47
CA VAL A 319 -8.38 -2.42 -10.37
C VAL A 319 -9.80 -3.00 -10.40
N THR A 320 -10.74 -2.30 -11.06
CA THR A 320 -12.12 -2.78 -11.25
C THR A 320 -12.32 -3.54 -12.57
N GLY A 321 -11.24 -3.77 -13.34
CA GLY A 321 -11.27 -4.53 -14.58
C GLY A 321 -11.95 -3.81 -15.76
N LYS A 322 -12.19 -2.50 -15.66
CA LYS A 322 -12.68 -1.67 -16.77
C LYS A 322 -11.61 -1.43 -17.83
N ASP A 323 -10.33 -1.41 -17.41
CA ASP A 323 -9.19 -1.34 -18.33
C ASP A 323 -8.71 -2.75 -18.70
N ALA A 324 -9.10 -3.19 -19.88
CA ALA A 324 -8.77 -4.54 -20.37
C ALA A 324 -7.26 -4.76 -20.62
N ARG A 325 -6.46 -3.68 -20.80
CA ARG A 325 -5.02 -3.78 -21.04
C ARG A 325 -4.27 -4.39 -19.88
N HIS A 326 -4.83 -4.27 -18.66
CA HIS A 326 -4.21 -4.73 -17.42
C HIS A 326 -4.97 -5.87 -16.74
N HIS A 327 -5.72 -6.67 -17.48
CA HIS A 327 -6.39 -7.85 -16.95
C HIS A 327 -5.42 -8.89 -16.38
N ASP A 328 -4.17 -8.92 -16.82
CA ASP A 328 -3.10 -9.77 -16.28
C ASP A 328 -2.70 -9.38 -14.84
N TRP A 329 -3.02 -8.17 -14.38
CA TRP A 329 -2.83 -7.73 -12.99
C TRP A 329 -3.95 -8.20 -12.06
N LEU A 330 -5.03 -8.74 -12.61
CA LEU A 330 -6.18 -9.22 -11.88
C LEU A 330 -6.16 -10.74 -11.76
N THR A 331 -6.39 -11.24 -10.56
CA THR A 331 -6.59 -12.68 -10.31
C THR A 331 -8.01 -12.85 -9.78
N TRP A 332 -8.90 -13.39 -10.62
CA TRP A 332 -10.31 -13.60 -10.26
C TRP A 332 -10.45 -14.74 -9.25
N VAL A 333 -11.44 -14.60 -8.33
CA VAL A 333 -11.76 -15.55 -7.26
C VAL A 333 -12.64 -16.69 -7.75
#